data_2178c55418c1ebd40916ebe30ff1e0d9
#
_entry.id   2178c55418c1ebd40916ebe30ff1e0d9
#
_cell.length_a   1.000
_cell.length_b   1.000
_cell.length_c   1.000
_cell.angle_alpha   90.00
_cell.angle_beta   90.00
_cell.angle_gamma   90.00
#
_symmetry.space_group_name_H-M   'P 1'
#
loop_
_entity.id
_entity.type
_entity.pdbx_description
1 polymer ?
#
loop_
_entity_poly.entity_id
_entity_poly.type
_entity_poly.pdbx_seq_one_letter_code
_entity_poly.pdbx_strand_id
1 'polypeptide(L)'
;MPFIPHTESDVRAMLDTMGVDSVSALFDEIPAHLRCQPLTAIPDGLSEMDALRIMQERSQQDAGALCFIGAGAYEHHIPAAVWDLVARGEFMTAYTPYQAEASQGTLQVIYEFQSMMAHITGMDVCNASVYDGASGLAEAVLMAIRAHKKSKSRRILLPKTVSPLYRSAVKAIVEMQGIELVELDYQQENGTINAASLEAFSGQDYAALVIPYPNFFGALEDVDTLTRWAEANNILVIAVVNPMALAILTPPSEWGDKGADIVVGEGQPFGIPLSSGGPYVGFLSCKQEHVRQMPGRIIGRTVDLEGKTGFALTLQAREQHIRRAKATSNICTNQGLAMTAATIYLSLMGAEGLERVALASHHNIQTLTQQVSQIAGVKRVFDNVVFHEVVLQLNQPVAPVLAKMAEL
;
A
#
# COMPACT_ATOMS: atom_id res chain seq x y z
N MET A 1 -30.37 24.05 -0.42
CA MET A 1 -29.47 22.89 -0.18
C MET A 1 -29.82 22.26 1.16
N PRO A 2 -30.02 20.96 1.24
CA PRO A 2 -30.57 20.32 2.47
C PRO A 2 -29.63 20.40 3.70
N PHE A 3 -28.36 20.75 3.51
CA PHE A 3 -27.36 20.84 4.57
C PHE A 3 -27.03 22.28 5.00
N ILE A 4 -27.74 23.29 4.48
CA ILE A 4 -27.64 24.68 4.94
C ILE A 4 -28.90 25.00 5.73
N PRO A 5 -28.85 24.91 7.07
CA PRO A 5 -30.05 25.05 7.89
C PRO A 5 -30.49 26.49 8.11
N HIS A 6 -29.65 27.49 7.75
CA HIS A 6 -29.91 28.89 8.03
C HIS A 6 -30.61 29.56 6.84
N THR A 7 -31.68 30.26 7.15
CA THR A 7 -32.34 31.17 6.19
C THR A 7 -31.58 32.50 6.10
N GLU A 8 -31.93 33.35 5.09
CA GLU A 8 -31.35 34.68 5.00
C GLU A 8 -31.63 35.53 6.23
N SER A 9 -32.81 35.38 6.86
CA SER A 9 -33.16 36.06 8.12
C SER A 9 -32.29 35.60 9.27
N ASP A 10 -31.96 34.31 9.34
CA ASP A 10 -31.07 33.80 10.37
C ASP A 10 -29.64 34.34 10.22
N VAL A 11 -29.16 34.37 8.95
CA VAL A 11 -27.84 34.95 8.64
C VAL A 11 -27.81 36.42 9.01
N ARG A 12 -28.86 37.18 8.70
CA ARG A 12 -28.96 38.59 9.07
C ARG A 12 -28.92 38.80 10.58
N ALA A 13 -29.73 38.06 11.32
CA ALA A 13 -29.74 38.15 12.77
C ALA A 13 -28.39 37.83 13.42
N MET A 14 -27.63 36.86 12.84
CA MET A 14 -26.28 36.54 13.31
C MET A 14 -25.29 37.68 13.01
N LEU A 15 -25.33 38.27 11.79
CA LEU A 15 -24.48 39.40 11.42
C LEU A 15 -24.78 40.64 12.30
N ASP A 16 -26.05 40.96 12.54
CA ASP A 16 -26.46 42.05 13.41
C ASP A 16 -25.94 41.84 14.85
N THR A 17 -25.98 40.60 15.37
CA THR A 17 -25.45 40.26 16.68
C THR A 17 -23.94 40.44 16.75
N MET A 18 -23.23 40.13 15.67
CA MET A 18 -21.76 40.31 15.59
C MET A 18 -21.35 41.74 15.26
N GLY A 19 -22.29 42.59 14.89
CA GLY A 19 -22.02 43.98 14.52
C GLY A 19 -21.29 44.15 13.16
N VAL A 20 -21.52 43.24 12.21
CA VAL A 20 -20.91 43.27 10.87
C VAL A 20 -21.99 43.28 9.78
N ASP A 21 -21.71 43.95 8.68
CA ASP A 21 -22.68 44.15 7.62
C ASP A 21 -22.84 42.97 6.64
N SER A 22 -21.83 42.11 6.57
CA SER A 22 -21.81 40.97 5.65
C SER A 22 -20.91 39.83 6.12
N VAL A 23 -21.14 38.63 5.58
CA VAL A 23 -20.24 37.48 5.78
C VAL A 23 -18.83 37.80 5.29
N SER A 24 -18.69 38.59 4.21
CA SER A 24 -17.38 38.98 3.69
C SER A 24 -16.57 39.84 4.65
N ALA A 25 -17.22 40.63 5.50
CA ALA A 25 -16.57 41.46 6.52
C ALA A 25 -15.86 40.59 7.60
N LEU A 26 -16.33 39.37 7.83
CA LEU A 26 -15.69 38.42 8.75
C LEU A 26 -14.29 37.98 8.29
N PHE A 27 -13.93 38.23 7.05
CA PHE A 27 -12.65 37.87 6.43
C PHE A 27 -11.77 39.10 6.16
N ASP A 28 -12.07 40.27 6.75
CA ASP A 28 -11.32 41.52 6.49
C ASP A 28 -9.87 41.48 6.99
N GLU A 29 -9.54 40.54 7.89
CA GLU A 29 -8.17 40.24 8.30
C GLU A 29 -7.29 39.65 7.17
N ILE A 30 -7.92 39.05 6.13
CA ILE A 30 -7.21 38.51 4.97
C ILE A 30 -6.88 39.67 4.03
N PRO A 31 -5.57 39.96 3.75
CA PRO A 31 -5.18 41.01 2.80
C PRO A 31 -5.88 40.84 1.45
N ALA A 32 -6.36 41.95 0.86
CA ALA A 32 -7.14 41.93 -0.36
C ALA A 32 -6.46 41.19 -1.54
N HIS A 33 -5.13 41.27 -1.63
CA HIS A 33 -4.35 40.61 -2.69
C HIS A 33 -4.25 39.09 -2.52
N LEU A 34 -4.61 38.55 -1.36
CA LEU A 34 -4.67 37.09 -1.09
C LEU A 34 -6.09 36.53 -1.23
N ARG A 35 -7.11 37.39 -1.41
CA ARG A 35 -8.48 36.93 -1.59
C ARG A 35 -8.68 36.40 -3.00
N CYS A 36 -9.14 35.15 -3.12
CA CYS A 36 -9.48 34.58 -4.41
C CYS A 36 -10.72 35.25 -5.01
N GLN A 37 -10.69 35.46 -6.32
CA GLN A 37 -11.91 35.79 -7.06
C GLN A 37 -12.87 34.58 -7.07
N PRO A 38 -14.18 34.78 -7.29
CA PRO A 38 -15.14 33.71 -7.45
C PRO A 38 -14.64 32.67 -8.47
N LEU A 39 -14.77 31.40 -8.16
CA LEU A 39 -14.30 30.27 -9.01
C LEU A 39 -15.29 30.08 -10.17
N THR A 40 -15.32 31.01 -11.11
CA THR A 40 -16.28 31.04 -12.24
C THR A 40 -16.15 29.87 -13.21
N ALA A 41 -15.01 29.15 -13.17
CA ALA A 41 -14.78 27.94 -13.97
C ALA A 41 -15.39 26.69 -13.34
N ILE A 42 -15.84 26.75 -12.08
CA ILE A 42 -16.53 25.63 -11.41
C ILE A 42 -18.02 25.84 -11.60
N PRO A 43 -18.74 24.90 -12.24
CA PRO A 43 -20.19 25.01 -12.41
C PRO A 43 -20.91 24.95 -11.05
N ASP A 44 -22.14 25.48 -11.04
CA ASP A 44 -23.01 25.39 -9.87
C ASP A 44 -23.28 23.92 -9.49
N GLY A 45 -23.63 23.70 -8.21
CA GLY A 45 -24.00 22.38 -7.70
C GLY A 45 -25.23 21.83 -8.44
N LEU A 46 -25.15 20.52 -8.74
CA LEU A 46 -26.21 19.79 -9.41
C LEU A 46 -27.15 19.11 -8.41
N SER A 47 -28.33 18.70 -8.88
CA SER A 47 -29.18 17.78 -8.14
C SER A 47 -28.50 16.41 -8.08
N GLU A 48 -28.81 15.58 -7.06
CA GLU A 48 -28.30 14.21 -6.93
C GLU A 48 -28.57 13.39 -8.21
N MET A 49 -29.77 13.51 -8.77
CA MET A 49 -30.16 12.81 -10.00
C MET A 49 -29.28 13.19 -11.19
N ASP A 50 -29.00 14.50 -11.37
CA ASP A 50 -28.16 14.96 -12.47
C ASP A 50 -26.69 14.56 -12.27
N ALA A 51 -26.20 14.65 -11.05
CA ALA A 51 -24.83 14.22 -10.72
C ALA A 51 -24.66 12.72 -10.98
N LEU A 52 -25.61 11.87 -10.54
CA LEU A 52 -25.60 10.43 -10.80
C LEU A 52 -25.62 10.12 -12.29
N ARG A 53 -26.48 10.82 -13.07
CA ARG A 53 -26.56 10.61 -14.52
C ARG A 53 -25.22 10.91 -15.20
N ILE A 54 -24.60 12.04 -14.88
CA ILE A 54 -23.28 12.42 -15.44
C ILE A 54 -22.22 11.39 -15.05
N MET A 55 -22.20 10.94 -13.80
CA MET A 55 -21.20 9.96 -13.36
C MET A 55 -21.42 8.59 -14.01
N GLN A 56 -22.68 8.17 -14.22
CA GLN A 56 -22.99 6.94 -14.96
C GLN A 56 -22.57 7.04 -16.43
N GLU A 57 -22.87 8.15 -17.11
CA GLU A 57 -22.43 8.38 -18.49
C GLU A 57 -20.90 8.31 -18.62
N ARG A 58 -20.16 8.88 -17.67
CA ARG A 58 -18.69 8.82 -17.64
C ARG A 58 -18.18 7.41 -17.37
N SER A 59 -18.77 6.69 -16.43
CA SER A 59 -18.36 5.34 -16.09
C SER A 59 -18.57 4.34 -17.23
N GLN A 60 -19.55 4.60 -18.11
CA GLN A 60 -19.80 3.77 -19.29
C GLN A 60 -18.71 3.92 -20.37
N GLN A 61 -17.95 5.00 -20.36
CA GLN A 61 -16.86 5.21 -21.33
C GLN A 61 -15.71 4.22 -21.13
N ASP A 62 -15.50 3.75 -19.90
CA ASP A 62 -14.47 2.76 -19.56
C ASP A 62 -15.06 1.34 -19.33
N ALA A 63 -16.39 1.19 -19.52
CA ALA A 63 -17.06 -0.07 -19.24
C ALA A 63 -16.61 -1.18 -20.20
N GLY A 64 -16.21 -2.33 -19.65
CA GLY A 64 -15.85 -3.51 -20.42
C GLY A 64 -14.41 -3.53 -20.95
N ALA A 65 -13.60 -2.51 -20.70
CA ALA A 65 -12.19 -2.52 -21.06
C ALA A 65 -11.41 -3.54 -20.21
N LEU A 66 -10.52 -4.29 -20.85
CA LEU A 66 -9.60 -5.19 -20.16
C LEU A 66 -8.37 -4.41 -19.69
N CYS A 67 -8.02 -4.51 -18.40
CA CYS A 67 -6.90 -3.79 -17.83
C CYS A 67 -5.61 -4.60 -17.88
N PHE A 68 -4.70 -4.22 -18.77
CA PHE A 68 -3.33 -4.76 -18.88
C PHE A 68 -2.27 -3.70 -18.58
N ILE A 69 -2.57 -2.73 -17.73
CA ILE A 69 -1.65 -1.63 -17.40
C ILE A 69 -0.35 -2.16 -16.77
N GLY A 70 -0.44 -3.15 -15.87
CA GLY A 70 0.71 -3.64 -15.13
C GLY A 70 1.30 -2.57 -14.20
N ALA A 71 2.62 -2.63 -13.96
CA ALA A 71 3.37 -1.63 -13.19
C ALA A 71 2.80 -1.36 -11.79
N GLY A 72 2.23 -2.39 -11.14
CA GLY A 72 1.61 -2.33 -9.81
C GLY A 72 0.07 -2.33 -9.83
N ALA A 73 -0.56 -2.22 -11.01
CA ALA A 73 -2.01 -2.29 -11.16
C ALA A 73 -2.42 -3.63 -11.79
N TYR A 74 -2.89 -4.56 -10.96
CA TYR A 74 -3.25 -5.92 -11.38
C TYR A 74 -4.69 -6.21 -11.03
N GLU A 75 -5.52 -6.41 -12.05
CA GLU A 75 -6.92 -6.76 -11.87
C GLU A 75 -7.05 -8.25 -11.49
N HIS A 76 -7.76 -8.52 -10.41
CA HIS A 76 -8.11 -9.84 -9.96
C HIS A 76 -9.63 -9.99 -9.86
N HIS A 77 -10.14 -11.22 -10.07
CA HIS A 77 -11.53 -11.49 -9.80
C HIS A 77 -11.82 -11.33 -8.30
N ILE A 78 -12.84 -10.55 -7.98
CA ILE A 78 -13.30 -10.34 -6.61
C ILE A 78 -14.62 -11.10 -6.45
N PRO A 79 -14.71 -12.12 -5.59
CA PRO A 79 -15.97 -12.79 -5.30
C PRO A 79 -17.04 -11.79 -4.84
N ALA A 80 -18.24 -11.87 -5.41
CA ALA A 80 -19.35 -10.93 -5.10
C ALA A 80 -19.63 -10.80 -3.59
N ALA A 81 -19.48 -11.90 -2.85
CA ALA A 81 -19.69 -11.92 -1.40
C ALA A 81 -18.75 -10.98 -0.62
N VAL A 82 -17.57 -10.61 -1.17
CA VAL A 82 -16.62 -9.74 -0.45
C VAL A 82 -17.25 -8.39 -0.14
N TRP A 83 -17.69 -7.68 -1.15
CA TRP A 83 -18.25 -6.32 -1.00
C TRP A 83 -19.68 -6.32 -0.50
N ASP A 84 -20.44 -7.40 -0.74
CA ASP A 84 -21.76 -7.59 -0.15
C ASP A 84 -21.68 -7.71 1.39
N LEU A 85 -20.71 -8.48 1.88
CA LEU A 85 -20.46 -8.61 3.32
C LEU A 85 -19.85 -7.31 3.92
N VAL A 86 -18.89 -6.68 3.25
CA VAL A 86 -18.27 -5.43 3.71
C VAL A 86 -19.29 -4.31 3.87
N ALA A 87 -20.33 -4.28 3.01
CA ALA A 87 -21.40 -3.27 3.06
C ALA A 87 -22.34 -3.42 4.26
N ARG A 88 -22.22 -4.48 5.05
CA ARG A 88 -23.08 -4.68 6.24
C ARG A 88 -22.75 -3.68 7.34
N GLY A 89 -23.78 -3.20 8.01
CA GLY A 89 -23.66 -2.18 9.08
C GLY A 89 -22.75 -2.58 10.23
N GLU A 90 -22.60 -3.89 10.50
CA GLU A 90 -21.73 -4.42 11.53
C GLU A 90 -20.26 -4.07 11.34
N PHE A 91 -19.81 -3.86 10.09
CA PHE A 91 -18.44 -3.45 9.76
C PHE A 91 -18.26 -1.93 9.67
N MET A 92 -19.34 -1.14 9.77
CA MET A 92 -19.35 0.32 9.62
C MET A 92 -19.64 1.06 10.94
N THR A 93 -19.29 0.47 12.07
CA THR A 93 -19.66 0.99 13.39
C THR A 93 -18.64 1.91 14.03
N ALA A 94 -17.36 1.68 13.83
CA ALA A 94 -16.30 2.41 14.50
C ALA A 94 -15.27 2.95 13.48
N TYR A 95 -15.07 4.27 13.50
CA TYR A 95 -13.96 4.89 12.78
C TYR A 95 -12.60 4.40 13.30
N THR A 96 -12.47 4.34 14.62
CA THR A 96 -11.33 3.71 15.31
C THR A 96 -11.86 2.96 16.52
N PRO A 97 -11.57 1.66 16.67
CA PRO A 97 -12.11 0.83 17.75
C PRO A 97 -11.34 1.05 19.08
N TYR A 98 -11.35 2.26 19.61
CA TYR A 98 -10.66 2.58 20.86
C TYR A 98 -11.31 1.92 22.08
N GLN A 99 -12.65 1.85 22.13
CA GLN A 99 -13.40 1.23 23.21
C GLN A 99 -13.53 -0.27 22.94
N ALA A 100 -12.65 -1.05 23.55
CA ALA A 100 -12.62 -2.49 23.34
C ALA A 100 -13.96 -3.16 23.70
N GLU A 101 -14.61 -2.71 24.76
CA GLU A 101 -15.91 -3.20 25.21
C GLU A 101 -17.04 -3.03 24.20
N ALA A 102 -16.95 -2.02 23.33
CA ALA A 102 -17.96 -1.73 22.30
C ALA A 102 -17.59 -2.24 20.90
N SER A 103 -16.35 -2.66 20.67
CA SER A 103 -15.80 -2.91 19.33
C SER A 103 -15.12 -4.28 19.20
N GLN A 104 -15.54 -5.28 19.98
CA GLN A 104 -14.90 -6.60 19.97
C GLN A 104 -14.88 -7.25 18.57
N GLY A 105 -15.98 -7.17 17.81
CA GLY A 105 -16.05 -7.72 16.46
C GLY A 105 -15.06 -7.04 15.51
N THR A 106 -14.98 -5.72 15.51
CA THR A 106 -14.02 -4.96 14.68
C THR A 106 -12.57 -5.29 15.06
N LEU A 107 -12.27 -5.35 16.37
CA LEU A 107 -10.94 -5.71 16.86
C LEU A 107 -10.56 -7.15 16.47
N GLN A 108 -11.51 -8.07 16.51
CA GLN A 108 -11.31 -9.44 16.08
C GLN A 108 -10.97 -9.52 14.59
N VAL A 109 -11.70 -8.83 13.72
CA VAL A 109 -11.43 -8.79 12.27
C VAL A 109 -10.02 -8.26 12.00
N ILE A 110 -9.60 -7.20 12.70
CA ILE A 110 -8.23 -6.67 12.57
C ILE A 110 -7.20 -7.72 13.03
N TYR A 111 -7.46 -8.40 14.13
CA TYR A 111 -6.56 -9.45 14.63
C TYR A 111 -6.46 -10.63 13.65
N GLU A 112 -7.56 -11.01 13.00
CA GLU A 112 -7.59 -12.04 11.97
C GLU A 112 -6.77 -11.61 10.74
N PHE A 113 -6.93 -10.36 10.27
CA PHE A 113 -6.08 -9.80 9.21
C PHE A 113 -4.59 -9.89 9.56
N GLN A 114 -4.23 -9.40 10.76
CA GLN A 114 -2.83 -9.47 11.23
C GLN A 114 -2.29 -10.90 11.21
N SER A 115 -3.10 -11.86 11.67
CA SER A 115 -2.72 -13.26 11.72
C SER A 115 -2.54 -13.86 10.33
N MET A 116 -3.45 -13.58 9.39
CA MET A 116 -3.37 -14.05 8.01
C MET A 116 -2.14 -13.47 7.31
N MET A 117 -1.90 -12.16 7.46
CA MET A 117 -0.74 -11.51 6.83
C MET A 117 0.59 -11.97 7.44
N ALA A 118 0.64 -12.15 8.75
CA ALA A 118 1.81 -12.74 9.41
C ALA A 118 2.10 -14.15 8.89
N HIS A 119 1.05 -14.96 8.70
CA HIS A 119 1.19 -16.32 8.17
C HIS A 119 1.65 -16.34 6.71
N ILE A 120 1.05 -15.50 5.83
CA ILE A 120 1.43 -15.41 4.41
C ILE A 120 2.89 -14.95 4.25
N THR A 121 3.34 -14.02 5.07
CA THR A 121 4.72 -13.49 5.02
C THR A 121 5.72 -14.34 5.81
N GLY A 122 5.24 -15.29 6.64
CA GLY A 122 6.03 -16.07 7.58
C GLY A 122 6.57 -15.24 8.77
N MET A 123 6.14 -14.00 8.93
CA MET A 123 6.65 -13.09 9.95
C MET A 123 5.90 -13.25 11.28
N ASP A 124 6.54 -12.81 12.38
CA ASP A 124 5.98 -12.98 13.72
C ASP A 124 4.79 -12.07 13.99
N VAL A 125 4.81 -10.84 13.46
CA VAL A 125 3.80 -9.81 13.74
C VAL A 125 3.47 -9.02 12.47
N CYS A 126 2.18 -8.74 12.27
CA CYS A 126 1.70 -7.78 11.29
C CYS A 126 0.89 -6.67 11.99
N ASN A 127 0.89 -5.45 11.45
CA ASN A 127 0.03 -4.37 11.93
C ASN A 127 -1.40 -4.46 11.35
N ALA A 128 -2.27 -3.56 11.83
CA ALA A 128 -3.66 -3.49 11.40
C ALA A 128 -3.86 -3.05 9.93
N SER A 129 -2.91 -2.49 9.31
CA SER A 129 -2.65 -2.05 7.94
C SER A 129 -1.96 -0.68 7.91
N VAL A 130 -1.48 -0.29 6.74
CA VAL A 130 -1.03 1.06 6.40
C VAL A 130 -1.81 1.54 5.16
N TYR A 131 -1.58 2.77 4.69
CA TYR A 131 -2.40 3.34 3.61
C TYR A 131 -2.29 2.58 2.30
N ASP A 132 -1.07 2.28 1.88
CA ASP A 132 -0.73 1.51 0.68
C ASP A 132 0.68 0.92 0.79
N GLY A 133 1.10 0.15 -0.21
CA GLY A 133 2.43 -0.47 -0.22
C GLY A 133 3.57 0.55 -0.28
N ALA A 134 3.39 1.68 -0.95
CA ALA A 134 4.43 2.71 -1.07
C ALA A 134 4.67 3.44 0.26
N SER A 135 3.60 3.83 0.96
CA SER A 135 3.70 4.38 2.32
C SER A 135 4.21 3.34 3.31
N GLY A 136 3.83 2.06 3.12
CA GLY A 136 4.38 0.94 3.87
C GLY A 136 5.89 0.84 3.76
N LEU A 137 6.44 0.98 2.54
CA LEU A 137 7.88 0.97 2.32
C LEU A 137 8.57 2.19 2.99
N ALA A 138 7.99 3.39 2.91
CA ALA A 138 8.52 4.56 3.58
C ALA A 138 8.57 4.36 5.10
N GLU A 139 7.52 3.83 5.69
CA GLU A 139 7.46 3.50 7.11
C GLU A 139 8.44 2.38 7.50
N ALA A 140 8.66 1.39 6.63
CA ALA A 140 9.67 0.34 6.83
C ALA A 140 11.09 0.92 6.85
N VAL A 141 11.40 1.86 5.97
CA VAL A 141 12.67 2.60 5.95
C VAL A 141 12.87 3.36 7.27
N LEU A 142 11.86 4.11 7.71
CA LEU A 142 11.89 4.82 8.99
C LEU A 142 12.04 3.86 10.17
N MET A 143 11.34 2.73 10.10
CA MET A 143 11.40 1.68 11.12
C MET A 143 12.79 1.01 11.17
N ALA A 144 13.39 0.68 10.04
CA ALA A 144 14.70 0.06 9.98
C ALA A 144 15.77 0.93 10.67
N ILE A 145 15.77 2.24 10.42
CA ILE A 145 16.70 3.19 11.06
C ILE A 145 16.52 3.21 12.57
N ARG A 146 15.27 3.15 13.06
CA ARG A 146 15.01 3.11 14.51
C ARG A 146 15.31 1.75 15.15
N ALA A 147 15.09 0.66 14.42
CA ALA A 147 15.25 -0.71 14.90
C ALA A 147 16.71 -1.18 14.91
N HIS A 148 17.56 -0.63 14.06
CA HIS A 148 18.93 -1.08 13.88
C HIS A 148 19.82 -0.71 15.08
N LYS A 149 20.02 -1.67 16.00
CA LYS A 149 20.73 -1.43 17.25
C LYS A 149 22.25 -1.23 17.10
N LYS A 150 22.82 -1.80 16.03
CA LYS A 150 24.29 -1.83 15.82
C LYS A 150 24.78 -0.75 14.86
N SER A 151 23.87 -0.11 14.11
CA SER A 151 24.16 0.98 13.19
C SER A 151 23.44 2.26 13.63
N LYS A 152 24.05 3.40 13.33
CA LYS A 152 23.43 4.73 13.40
C LYS A 152 23.30 5.35 12.01
N SER A 153 23.55 4.57 10.99
CA SER A 153 23.46 5.00 9.60
C SER A 153 22.04 5.45 9.26
N ARG A 154 21.94 6.48 8.46
CA ARG A 154 20.69 6.95 7.85
C ARG A 154 20.69 6.68 6.35
N ARG A 155 21.46 5.70 5.91
CA ARG A 155 21.61 5.29 4.51
C ARG A 155 20.88 3.99 4.25
N ILE A 156 20.10 3.96 3.19
CA ILE A 156 19.30 2.81 2.75
C ILE A 156 19.70 2.44 1.32
N LEU A 157 20.01 1.19 1.09
CA LEU A 157 20.22 0.65 -0.25
C LEU A 157 18.85 0.39 -0.90
N LEU A 158 18.52 1.16 -1.93
CA LEU A 158 17.22 1.12 -2.61
C LEU A 158 17.41 0.79 -4.10
N PRO A 159 17.13 -0.46 -4.53
CA PRO A 159 17.34 -0.86 -5.92
C PRO A 159 16.38 -0.17 -6.89
N LYS A 160 16.87 0.10 -8.10
CA LYS A 160 16.05 0.60 -9.21
C LYS A 160 15.01 -0.44 -9.70
N THR A 161 15.12 -1.68 -9.25
CA THR A 161 14.13 -2.74 -9.48
C THR A 161 12.88 -2.59 -8.59
N VAL A 162 12.89 -1.70 -7.58
CA VAL A 162 11.68 -1.26 -6.87
C VAL A 162 10.90 -0.28 -7.76
N SER A 163 9.56 -0.39 -7.75
CA SER A 163 8.68 0.50 -8.51
C SER A 163 9.11 1.97 -8.41
N PRO A 164 9.22 2.70 -9.53
CA PRO A 164 9.59 4.13 -9.52
C PRO A 164 8.60 4.98 -8.73
N LEU A 165 7.31 4.63 -8.69
CA LEU A 165 6.30 5.30 -7.89
C LEU A 165 6.57 5.09 -6.39
N TYR A 166 6.93 3.88 -5.98
CA TYR A 166 7.30 3.60 -4.60
C TYR A 166 8.56 4.36 -4.20
N ARG A 167 9.61 4.36 -5.05
CA ARG A 167 10.84 5.11 -4.79
C ARG A 167 10.58 6.61 -4.65
N SER A 168 9.69 7.18 -5.49
CA SER A 168 9.29 8.58 -5.41
C SER A 168 8.53 8.89 -4.12
N ALA A 169 7.57 8.04 -3.73
CA ALA A 169 6.82 8.20 -2.48
C ALA A 169 7.72 8.10 -1.25
N VAL A 170 8.61 7.10 -1.22
CA VAL A 170 9.60 6.96 -0.13
C VAL A 170 10.46 8.21 -0.03
N LYS A 171 11.02 8.68 -1.15
CA LYS A 171 11.84 9.89 -1.18
C LYS A 171 11.10 11.09 -0.60
N ALA A 172 9.85 11.33 -1.04
CA ALA A 172 9.04 12.44 -0.57
C ALA A 172 8.82 12.43 0.96
N ILE A 173 8.68 11.23 1.54
CA ILE A 173 8.42 11.07 2.99
C ILE A 173 9.70 11.17 3.83
N VAL A 174 10.83 10.62 3.35
CA VAL A 174 12.01 10.43 4.20
C VAL A 174 13.14 11.46 3.97
N GLU A 175 13.18 12.12 2.81
CA GLU A 175 14.30 13.00 2.42
C GLU A 175 14.53 14.13 3.43
N MET A 176 13.45 14.80 3.87
CA MET A 176 13.54 15.91 4.84
C MET A 176 13.90 15.46 6.25
N GLN A 177 13.98 14.17 6.50
CA GLN A 177 14.47 13.60 7.75
C GLN A 177 15.97 13.28 7.72
N GLY A 178 16.69 13.68 6.67
CA GLY A 178 18.12 13.43 6.50
C GLY A 178 18.45 11.96 6.27
N ILE A 179 17.56 11.23 5.59
CA ILE A 179 17.76 9.84 5.17
C ILE A 179 18.25 9.83 3.73
N GLU A 180 19.37 9.19 3.49
CA GLU A 180 19.96 9.03 2.16
C GLU A 180 19.49 7.70 1.53
N LEU A 181 18.86 7.80 0.37
CA LEU A 181 18.48 6.67 -0.45
C LEU A 181 19.57 6.44 -1.49
N VAL A 182 20.34 5.38 -1.33
CA VAL A 182 21.43 5.00 -2.25
C VAL A 182 20.87 4.03 -3.27
N GLU A 183 20.74 4.49 -4.52
CA GLU A 183 20.19 3.66 -5.59
C GLU A 183 21.18 2.58 -6.03
N LEU A 184 20.69 1.36 -6.22
CA LEU A 184 21.41 0.24 -6.81
C LEU A 184 20.92 0.02 -8.25
N ASP A 185 21.85 -0.14 -9.17
CA ASP A 185 21.54 -0.52 -10.54
C ASP A 185 21.18 -2.02 -10.64
N TYR A 186 20.56 -2.39 -11.76
CA TYR A 186 20.20 -3.76 -12.10
C TYR A 186 20.97 -4.28 -13.31
N GLN A 187 21.04 -5.58 -13.45
CA GLN A 187 21.64 -6.24 -14.62
C GLN A 187 20.72 -6.09 -15.83
N GLN A 188 21.28 -5.61 -16.93
CA GLN A 188 20.52 -5.35 -18.17
C GLN A 188 19.98 -6.62 -18.83
N GLU A 189 20.62 -7.75 -18.59
CA GLU A 189 20.29 -9.04 -19.21
C GLU A 189 19.05 -9.67 -18.55
N ASN A 190 18.96 -9.61 -17.22
CA ASN A 190 17.95 -10.33 -16.46
C ASN A 190 17.02 -9.44 -15.65
N GLY A 191 17.29 -8.13 -15.52
CA GLY A 191 16.44 -7.18 -14.81
C GLY A 191 16.43 -7.36 -13.28
N THR A 192 17.47 -7.96 -12.71
CA THR A 192 17.59 -8.17 -11.25
C THR A 192 18.76 -7.39 -10.65
N ILE A 193 18.79 -7.29 -9.34
CA ILE A 193 19.90 -6.71 -8.58
C ILE A 193 21.17 -7.53 -8.88
N ASN A 194 22.26 -6.84 -9.23
CA ASN A 194 23.55 -7.51 -9.38
C ASN A 194 24.19 -7.77 -8.02
N ALA A 195 24.10 -9.02 -7.55
CA ALA A 195 24.69 -9.42 -6.27
C ALA A 195 26.20 -9.14 -6.20
N ALA A 196 26.94 -9.29 -7.34
CA ALA A 196 28.36 -8.98 -7.36
C ALA A 196 28.65 -7.47 -7.19
N SER A 197 27.75 -6.59 -7.61
CA SER A 197 27.92 -5.14 -7.42
C SER A 197 27.78 -4.71 -5.96
N LEU A 198 27.14 -5.54 -5.12
CA LEU A 198 26.99 -5.26 -3.69
C LEU A 198 28.33 -5.30 -2.95
N GLU A 199 29.36 -5.97 -3.48
CA GLU A 199 30.69 -5.98 -2.89
C GLU A 199 31.31 -4.57 -2.77
N ALA A 200 30.94 -3.64 -3.64
CA ALA A 200 31.36 -2.24 -3.53
C ALA A 200 30.81 -1.53 -2.29
N PHE A 201 29.76 -2.08 -1.68
CA PHE A 201 29.12 -1.56 -0.46
C PHE A 201 29.51 -2.35 0.80
N SER A 202 30.24 -3.45 0.65
CA SER A 202 30.69 -4.28 1.77
C SER A 202 31.56 -3.51 2.74
N GLY A 203 31.33 -3.70 4.05
CA GLY A 203 32.03 -3.03 5.12
C GLY A 203 31.64 -1.55 5.34
N GLN A 204 30.71 -1.03 4.57
CA GLN A 204 30.13 0.30 4.79
C GLN A 204 28.88 0.21 5.69
N ASP A 205 28.58 1.31 6.38
CA ASP A 205 27.43 1.37 7.30
C ASP A 205 26.15 1.79 6.58
N TYR A 206 25.23 0.84 6.39
CA TYR A 206 23.88 1.02 5.89
C TYR A 206 22.87 0.46 6.88
N ALA A 207 21.72 1.13 7.01
CA ALA A 207 20.67 0.65 7.94
C ALA A 207 19.88 -0.51 7.34
N ALA A 208 19.57 -0.48 6.06
CA ALA A 208 18.82 -1.56 5.41
C ALA A 208 19.12 -1.68 3.90
N LEU A 209 18.87 -2.89 3.38
CA LEU A 209 18.74 -3.22 1.96
C LEU A 209 17.26 -3.52 1.67
N VAL A 210 16.71 -2.90 0.63
CA VAL A 210 15.36 -3.20 0.12
C VAL A 210 15.44 -4.26 -0.98
N ILE A 211 14.62 -5.31 -0.88
CA ILE A 211 14.54 -6.41 -1.86
C ILE A 211 13.09 -6.53 -2.34
N PRO A 212 12.76 -6.19 -3.60
CA PRO A 212 11.43 -6.39 -4.16
C PRO A 212 11.24 -7.82 -4.65
N TYR A 213 10.04 -8.42 -4.43
CA TYR A 213 9.79 -9.80 -4.83
C TYR A 213 8.30 -10.09 -5.10
N PRO A 214 7.89 -10.24 -6.38
CA PRO A 214 8.65 -9.96 -7.57
C PRO A 214 9.04 -8.47 -7.68
N ASN A 215 10.03 -8.16 -8.51
CA ASN A 215 10.46 -6.79 -8.72
C ASN A 215 9.58 -6.06 -9.76
N PHE A 216 9.84 -4.76 -10.00
CA PHE A 216 9.05 -3.92 -10.90
C PHE A 216 9.03 -4.41 -12.36
N PHE A 217 10.01 -5.18 -12.77
CA PHE A 217 10.05 -5.78 -14.12
C PHE A 217 9.35 -7.14 -14.19
N GLY A 218 8.72 -7.57 -13.10
CA GLY A 218 8.09 -8.88 -12.96
C GLY A 218 9.07 -10.00 -12.62
N ALA A 219 10.38 -9.74 -12.64
CA ALA A 219 11.44 -10.72 -12.41
C ALA A 219 11.56 -11.11 -10.92
N LEU A 220 12.02 -12.34 -10.69
CA LEU A 220 12.32 -12.83 -9.34
C LEU A 220 13.79 -12.57 -9.01
N GLU A 221 14.03 -11.85 -7.90
CA GLU A 221 15.37 -11.59 -7.38
C GLU A 221 15.98 -12.86 -6.76
N ASP A 222 17.31 -12.95 -6.70
CA ASP A 222 18.01 -13.96 -5.90
C ASP A 222 17.99 -13.53 -4.41
N VAL A 223 16.83 -13.71 -3.79
CA VAL A 223 16.56 -13.23 -2.44
C VAL A 223 17.49 -13.84 -1.39
N ASP A 224 17.91 -15.10 -1.60
CA ASP A 224 18.79 -15.81 -0.67
C ASP A 224 20.20 -15.21 -0.67
N THR A 225 20.78 -14.99 -1.84
CA THR A 225 22.11 -14.39 -1.96
C THR A 225 22.11 -12.95 -1.46
N LEU A 226 21.09 -12.16 -1.79
CA LEU A 226 20.97 -10.78 -1.34
C LEU A 226 20.81 -10.68 0.18
N THR A 227 19.98 -11.56 0.76
CA THR A 227 19.75 -11.59 2.22
C THR A 227 21.01 -12.02 2.96
N ARG A 228 21.72 -13.09 2.53
CA ARG A 228 23.00 -13.50 3.14
C ARG A 228 24.05 -12.41 3.07
N TRP A 229 24.14 -11.67 1.96
CA TRP A 229 25.05 -10.53 1.86
C TRP A 229 24.70 -9.44 2.88
N ALA A 230 23.43 -9.08 3.02
CA ALA A 230 22.99 -8.10 4.00
C ALA A 230 23.28 -8.55 5.44
N GLU A 231 23.01 -9.80 5.76
CA GLU A 231 23.35 -10.42 7.06
C GLU A 231 24.84 -10.35 7.38
N ALA A 232 25.69 -10.71 6.41
CA ALA A 232 27.16 -10.69 6.56
C ALA A 232 27.68 -9.27 6.81
N ASN A 233 27.01 -8.25 6.25
CA ASN A 233 27.36 -6.84 6.42
C ASN A 233 26.58 -6.15 7.57
N ASN A 234 25.78 -6.90 8.33
CA ASN A 234 24.99 -6.40 9.45
C ASN A 234 24.00 -5.29 9.04
N ILE A 235 23.35 -5.49 7.91
CA ILE A 235 22.34 -4.60 7.29
C ILE A 235 20.99 -5.31 7.43
N LEU A 236 19.93 -4.57 7.86
CA LEU A 236 18.57 -5.12 7.93
C LEU A 236 17.99 -5.33 6.52
N VAL A 237 17.14 -6.32 6.37
CA VAL A 237 16.46 -6.61 5.09
C VAL A 237 15.00 -6.15 5.17
N ILE A 238 14.62 -5.29 4.22
CA ILE A 238 13.24 -4.89 3.97
C ILE A 238 12.75 -5.58 2.70
N ALA A 239 11.85 -6.54 2.83
CA ALA A 239 11.19 -7.17 1.70
C ALA A 239 9.99 -6.33 1.22
N VAL A 240 9.90 -6.07 -0.09
CA VAL A 240 8.72 -5.45 -0.72
C VAL A 240 8.07 -6.50 -1.60
N VAL A 241 6.91 -7.00 -1.21
CA VAL A 241 6.33 -8.19 -1.82
C VAL A 241 4.95 -7.94 -2.42
N ASN A 242 4.62 -8.69 -3.47
CA ASN A 242 3.24 -8.93 -3.87
C ASN A 242 2.72 -10.12 -3.03
N PRO A 243 1.77 -9.91 -2.12
CA PRO A 243 1.36 -10.97 -1.20
C PRO A 243 0.63 -12.14 -1.89
N MET A 244 0.02 -11.92 -3.07
CA MET A 244 -0.55 -13.00 -3.89
C MET A 244 0.54 -13.95 -4.41
N ALA A 245 1.71 -13.42 -4.75
CA ALA A 245 2.84 -14.24 -5.21
C ALA A 245 3.37 -15.19 -4.12
N LEU A 246 3.25 -14.80 -2.85
CA LEU A 246 3.70 -15.63 -1.72
C LEU A 246 2.90 -16.92 -1.54
N ALA A 247 1.77 -17.06 -2.21
CA ALA A 247 1.06 -18.35 -2.25
C ALA A 247 1.83 -19.47 -2.97
N ILE A 248 2.84 -19.12 -3.79
CA ILE A 248 3.68 -20.07 -4.56
C ILE A 248 5.17 -19.77 -4.45
N LEU A 249 5.57 -18.68 -3.82
CA LEU A 249 6.97 -18.30 -3.63
C LEU A 249 7.37 -18.42 -2.16
N THR A 250 8.67 -18.61 -1.94
CA THR A 250 9.24 -18.70 -0.57
C THR A 250 8.93 -17.43 0.23
N PRO A 251 8.34 -17.55 1.42
CA PRO A 251 8.01 -16.40 2.25
C PRO A 251 9.28 -15.67 2.73
N PRO A 252 9.22 -14.34 2.92
CA PRO A 252 10.39 -13.54 3.32
C PRO A 252 11.06 -13.97 4.62
N SER A 253 10.35 -14.63 5.52
CA SER A 253 10.92 -15.18 6.76
C SER A 253 11.95 -16.28 6.53
N GLU A 254 11.95 -16.91 5.34
CA GLU A 254 12.81 -18.04 5.01
C GLU A 254 13.95 -17.66 4.05
N TRP A 255 14.12 -16.38 3.71
CA TRP A 255 15.20 -15.92 2.83
C TRP A 255 16.55 -15.96 3.52
N GLY A 256 17.61 -16.39 2.82
CA GLY A 256 18.95 -16.49 3.37
C GLY A 256 19.03 -17.43 4.57
N ASP A 257 19.71 -17.00 5.63
CA ASP A 257 19.89 -17.82 6.85
C ASP A 257 18.97 -17.36 8.00
N LYS A 258 18.52 -16.09 7.98
CA LYS A 258 17.74 -15.49 9.07
C LYS A 258 16.40 -14.89 8.64
N GLY A 259 16.13 -14.85 7.36
CA GLY A 259 14.94 -14.21 6.80
C GLY A 259 14.99 -12.66 6.81
N ALA A 260 14.05 -12.04 6.11
CA ALA A 260 13.86 -10.61 6.15
C ALA A 260 13.49 -10.11 7.56
N ASP A 261 13.84 -8.85 7.88
CA ASP A 261 13.53 -8.24 9.18
C ASP A 261 12.19 -7.53 9.17
N ILE A 262 11.84 -6.91 8.05
CA ILE A 262 10.61 -6.16 7.81
C ILE A 262 10.07 -6.56 6.44
N VAL A 263 8.76 -6.78 6.35
CA VAL A 263 8.07 -7.11 5.10
C VAL A 263 6.94 -6.11 4.89
N VAL A 264 6.87 -5.53 3.70
CA VAL A 264 5.81 -4.61 3.31
C VAL A 264 5.28 -4.96 1.93
N GLY A 265 4.09 -4.52 1.63
CA GLY A 265 3.51 -4.70 0.31
C GLY A 265 2.14 -4.08 0.18
N GLU A 266 1.58 -4.22 -1.02
CA GLU A 266 0.24 -3.78 -1.35
C GLU A 266 -0.75 -4.94 -1.28
N GLY A 267 -1.76 -4.81 -0.44
CA GLY A 267 -2.81 -5.82 -0.26
C GLY A 267 -3.99 -5.69 -1.21
N GLN A 268 -3.96 -4.76 -2.17
CA GLN A 268 -5.03 -4.56 -3.16
C GLN A 268 -5.44 -5.88 -3.87
N PRO A 269 -4.53 -6.82 -4.20
CA PRO A 269 -4.92 -8.09 -4.82
C PRO A 269 -5.89 -8.94 -3.99
N PHE A 270 -6.03 -8.68 -2.71
CA PHE A 270 -6.91 -9.40 -1.80
C PHE A 270 -8.32 -8.80 -1.75
N GLY A 271 -8.99 -8.73 -2.90
CA GLY A 271 -10.40 -8.38 -2.98
C GLY A 271 -10.70 -6.88 -3.03
N ILE A 272 -9.73 -6.02 -3.32
CA ILE A 272 -9.94 -4.59 -3.50
C ILE A 272 -9.91 -4.25 -5.00
N PRO A 273 -10.94 -3.54 -5.54
CA PRO A 273 -10.93 -3.10 -6.93
C PRO A 273 -9.84 -2.06 -7.18
N LEU A 274 -9.36 -1.94 -8.43
CA LEU A 274 -8.35 -0.95 -8.82
C LEU A 274 -8.82 0.49 -8.61
N SER A 275 -10.11 0.77 -8.84
CA SER A 275 -10.78 2.06 -8.55
C SER A 275 -9.98 3.28 -9.01
N SER A 276 -9.33 3.19 -10.18
CA SER A 276 -8.53 4.27 -10.77
C SER A 276 -7.46 4.87 -9.84
N GLY A 277 -6.88 4.05 -8.97
CA GLY A 277 -5.79 4.45 -8.07
C GLY A 277 -6.12 4.40 -6.57
N GLY A 278 -7.18 3.73 -6.17
CA GLY A 278 -7.47 3.50 -4.75
C GLY A 278 -8.84 3.99 -4.27
N PRO A 279 -9.09 3.93 -2.94
CA PRO A 279 -8.11 3.59 -1.89
C PRO A 279 -7.69 2.11 -1.91
N TYR A 280 -6.45 1.85 -1.47
CA TYR A 280 -5.87 0.51 -1.38
C TYR A 280 -5.62 0.11 0.09
N VAL A 281 -4.84 -0.95 0.33
CA VAL A 281 -4.49 -1.40 1.68
C VAL A 281 -3.05 -1.91 1.70
N GLY A 282 -2.15 -1.15 2.31
CA GLY A 282 -0.80 -1.61 2.58
C GLY A 282 -0.74 -2.45 3.85
N PHE A 283 0.31 -3.24 3.98
CA PHE A 283 0.62 -3.97 5.21
C PHE A 283 2.09 -3.84 5.57
N LEU A 284 2.38 -4.04 6.85
CA LEU A 284 3.74 -4.13 7.36
C LEU A 284 3.81 -5.23 8.39
N SER A 285 4.70 -6.20 8.15
CA SER A 285 5.02 -7.29 9.05
C SER A 285 6.48 -7.22 9.48
N CYS A 286 6.83 -7.76 10.63
CA CYS A 286 8.21 -7.79 11.09
C CYS A 286 8.49 -8.93 12.07
N LYS A 287 9.79 -9.17 12.34
CA LYS A 287 10.23 -10.02 13.44
C LYS A 287 9.79 -9.45 14.79
N GLN A 288 9.51 -10.31 15.76
CA GLN A 288 9.06 -9.95 17.10
C GLN A 288 9.96 -8.93 17.80
N GLU A 289 11.26 -8.99 17.60
CA GLU A 289 12.22 -8.07 18.23
C GLU A 289 12.04 -6.60 17.77
N HIS A 290 11.43 -6.36 16.64
CA HIS A 290 11.21 -5.04 16.04
C HIS A 290 9.81 -4.46 16.32
N VAL A 291 8.89 -5.23 16.91
CA VAL A 291 7.48 -4.86 17.10
C VAL A 291 7.28 -3.50 17.78
N ARG A 292 8.18 -3.11 18.71
CA ARG A 292 8.10 -1.82 19.40
C ARG A 292 8.42 -0.62 18.50
N GLN A 293 8.96 -0.84 17.32
CA GLN A 293 9.26 0.19 16.30
C GLN A 293 8.26 0.16 15.13
N MET A 294 7.32 -0.80 15.13
CA MET A 294 6.33 -0.96 14.07
C MET A 294 5.38 0.25 14.02
N PRO A 295 5.11 0.82 12.83
CA PRO A 295 4.10 1.85 12.66
C PRO A 295 2.68 1.27 12.71
N GLY A 296 1.69 2.13 12.90
CA GLY A 296 0.28 1.73 12.87
C GLY A 296 -0.18 0.98 14.11
N ARG A 297 -1.44 0.58 14.10
CA ARG A 297 -2.11 -0.10 15.21
C ARG A 297 -1.77 -1.58 15.24
N ILE A 298 -1.79 -2.12 16.44
CA ILE A 298 -1.64 -3.56 16.68
C ILE A 298 -2.70 -4.00 17.66
N ILE A 299 -3.46 -5.02 17.30
CA ILE A 299 -4.46 -5.65 18.16
C ILE A 299 -3.85 -6.89 18.80
N GLY A 300 -4.05 -7.03 20.10
CA GLY A 300 -3.68 -8.21 20.85
C GLY A 300 -4.89 -9.00 21.30
N ARG A 301 -4.74 -10.32 21.38
CA ARG A 301 -5.71 -11.20 22.03
C ARG A 301 -5.42 -11.26 23.52
N THR A 302 -6.45 -11.14 24.35
CA THR A 302 -6.37 -11.17 25.79
C THR A 302 -7.56 -11.93 26.36
N VAL A 303 -7.69 -11.95 27.68
CA VAL A 303 -8.86 -12.48 28.39
C VAL A 303 -9.42 -11.42 29.31
N ASP A 304 -10.72 -11.44 29.55
CA ASP A 304 -11.37 -10.59 30.53
C ASP A 304 -11.22 -11.15 31.95
N LEU A 305 -11.85 -10.50 32.93
CA LEU A 305 -11.79 -10.92 34.35
C LEU A 305 -12.45 -12.28 34.60
N GLU A 306 -13.32 -12.72 33.71
CA GLU A 306 -14.00 -14.01 33.77
C GLU A 306 -13.26 -15.10 32.98
N GLY A 307 -12.11 -14.77 32.35
CA GLY A 307 -11.32 -15.68 31.54
C GLY A 307 -11.83 -15.85 30.10
N LYS A 308 -12.80 -15.04 29.66
CA LYS A 308 -13.31 -15.07 28.29
C LYS A 308 -12.36 -14.35 27.36
N THR A 309 -12.11 -14.94 26.19
CA THR A 309 -11.26 -14.33 25.14
C THR A 309 -11.83 -13.01 24.65
N GLY A 310 -10.97 -12.01 24.55
CA GLY A 310 -11.27 -10.70 24.00
C GLY A 310 -10.09 -10.12 23.25
N PHE A 311 -10.30 -8.98 22.60
CA PHE A 311 -9.32 -8.27 21.81
C PHE A 311 -9.19 -6.82 22.26
N ALA A 312 -7.98 -6.27 22.22
CA ALA A 312 -7.73 -4.89 22.61
C ALA A 312 -6.58 -4.28 21.79
N LEU A 313 -6.58 -2.95 21.67
CA LEU A 313 -5.44 -2.20 21.15
C LEU A 313 -4.24 -2.39 22.09
N THR A 314 -3.08 -2.70 21.51
CA THR A 314 -1.84 -2.89 22.26
C THR A 314 -0.76 -1.89 21.84
N LEU A 315 0.27 -1.72 22.70
CA LEU A 315 1.41 -0.86 22.42
C LEU A 315 1.03 0.57 21.98
N GLN A 316 -0.11 1.10 22.40
CA GLN A 316 -0.67 2.39 21.99
C GLN A 316 0.25 3.58 22.29
N ALA A 317 1.17 3.45 23.26
CA ALA A 317 2.13 4.49 23.61
C ALA A 317 3.05 4.92 22.44
N ARG A 318 3.07 4.19 21.31
CA ARG A 318 3.79 4.54 20.09
C ARG A 318 3.00 5.50 19.20
N GLU A 319 1.68 5.57 19.35
CA GLU A 319 0.78 6.28 18.44
C GLU A 319 0.79 7.79 18.67
N GLN A 320 0.45 8.55 17.60
CA GLN A 320 0.54 10.02 17.61
C GLN A 320 -0.42 10.70 18.58
N HIS A 321 -1.60 10.14 18.83
CA HIS A 321 -2.58 10.71 19.77
C HIS A 321 -2.10 10.67 21.22
N ILE A 322 -1.10 9.83 21.54
CA ILE A 322 -0.46 9.74 22.86
C ILE A 322 0.90 10.46 22.86
N ARG A 323 1.78 10.13 21.92
CA ARG A 323 3.17 10.63 21.89
C ARG A 323 3.34 11.95 21.15
N ARG A 324 2.35 12.41 20.38
CA ARG A 324 2.42 13.65 19.60
C ARG A 324 3.68 13.69 18.71
N ALA A 325 4.51 14.73 18.82
CA ALA A 325 5.74 14.88 18.05
C ALA A 325 6.78 13.77 18.29
N LYS A 326 6.63 12.96 19.35
CA LYS A 326 7.53 11.82 19.65
C LYS A 326 6.92 10.47 19.25
N ALA A 327 5.83 10.46 18.49
CA ALA A 327 5.22 9.23 17.99
C ALA A 327 6.19 8.45 17.09
N THR A 328 6.01 7.14 17.05
CA THR A 328 6.80 6.25 16.19
C THR A 328 6.54 6.53 14.71
N SER A 329 5.31 6.90 14.36
CA SER A 329 4.87 7.18 12.99
C SER A 329 3.79 8.27 12.99
N ASN A 330 3.64 8.94 11.85
CA ASN A 330 2.54 9.87 11.57
C ASN A 330 1.29 9.17 11.01
N ILE A 331 1.32 7.86 10.78
CA ILE A 331 0.12 7.09 10.41
C ILE A 331 -0.91 7.22 11.55
N CYS A 332 -2.12 7.68 11.19
CA CYS A 332 -3.22 7.86 12.13
C CYS A 332 -4.22 6.73 12.00
N THR A 333 -5.02 6.79 10.94
CA THR A 333 -5.92 5.71 10.57
C THR A 333 -5.19 4.74 9.63
N ASN A 334 -5.59 3.49 9.69
CA ASN A 334 -5.27 2.51 8.67
C ASN A 334 -6.37 2.50 7.59
N GLN A 335 -6.37 1.52 6.71
CA GLN A 335 -7.42 1.29 5.70
C GLN A 335 -8.43 0.27 6.22
N GLY A 336 -9.22 0.65 7.24
CA GLY A 336 -10.06 -0.30 7.98
C GLY A 336 -11.06 -1.06 7.11
N LEU A 337 -11.76 -0.39 6.18
CA LEU A 337 -12.73 -1.04 5.32
C LEU A 337 -12.07 -1.94 4.27
N ALA A 338 -11.01 -1.48 3.63
CA ALA A 338 -10.24 -2.28 2.67
C ALA A 338 -9.55 -3.47 3.35
N MET A 339 -9.05 -3.30 4.58
CA MET A 339 -8.52 -4.39 5.40
C MET A 339 -9.59 -5.44 5.73
N THR A 340 -10.82 -5.01 6.04
CA THR A 340 -11.97 -5.91 6.26
C THR A 340 -12.30 -6.67 4.98
N ALA A 341 -12.30 -6.01 3.81
CA ALA A 341 -12.50 -6.67 2.52
C ALA A 341 -11.42 -7.73 2.26
N ALA A 342 -10.15 -7.40 2.53
CA ALA A 342 -9.04 -8.33 2.40
C ALA A 342 -9.19 -9.54 3.34
N THR A 343 -9.62 -9.34 4.58
CA THR A 343 -9.87 -10.43 5.53
C THR A 343 -10.97 -11.37 5.04
N ILE A 344 -12.06 -10.82 4.53
CA ILE A 344 -13.17 -11.60 3.96
C ILE A 344 -12.70 -12.37 2.72
N TYR A 345 -11.97 -11.71 1.81
CA TYR A 345 -11.40 -12.34 0.63
C TYR A 345 -10.48 -13.52 0.99
N LEU A 346 -9.56 -13.31 1.91
CA LEU A 346 -8.63 -14.35 2.39
C LEU A 346 -9.36 -15.52 3.03
N SER A 347 -10.42 -15.23 3.80
CA SER A 347 -11.28 -16.26 4.43
C SER A 347 -12.07 -17.09 3.40
N LEU A 348 -12.54 -16.47 2.32
CA LEU A 348 -13.27 -17.15 1.25
C LEU A 348 -12.34 -18.00 0.37
N MET A 349 -11.16 -17.46 0.06
CA MET A 349 -10.21 -18.15 -0.83
C MET A 349 -9.47 -19.28 -0.12
N GLY A 350 -9.06 -19.07 1.11
CA GLY A 350 -8.19 -19.99 1.82
C GLY A 350 -6.83 -20.19 1.14
N ALA A 351 -6.01 -21.09 1.66
CA ALA A 351 -4.69 -21.37 1.10
C ALA A 351 -4.77 -21.94 -0.34
N GLU A 352 -5.65 -22.89 -0.57
CA GLU A 352 -5.85 -23.52 -1.90
C GLU A 352 -6.32 -22.51 -2.94
N GLY A 353 -7.26 -21.62 -2.59
CA GLY A 353 -7.75 -20.59 -3.50
C GLY A 353 -6.67 -19.58 -3.88
N LEU A 354 -5.84 -19.15 -2.94
CA LEU A 354 -4.72 -18.25 -3.21
C LEU A 354 -3.68 -18.91 -4.11
N GLU A 355 -3.30 -20.16 -3.84
CA GLU A 355 -2.38 -20.93 -4.67
C GLU A 355 -2.89 -21.04 -6.11
N ARG A 356 -4.17 -21.37 -6.29
CA ARG A 356 -4.80 -21.48 -7.63
C ARG A 356 -4.79 -20.16 -8.38
N VAL A 357 -5.06 -19.02 -7.70
CA VAL A 357 -5.01 -17.70 -8.34
C VAL A 357 -3.57 -17.35 -8.73
N ALA A 358 -2.60 -17.58 -7.86
CA ALA A 358 -1.19 -17.31 -8.13
C ALA A 358 -0.66 -18.15 -9.30
N LEU A 359 -0.94 -19.47 -9.31
CA LEU A 359 -0.57 -20.36 -10.41
C LEU A 359 -1.23 -19.98 -11.73
N ALA A 360 -2.53 -19.60 -11.72
CA ALA A 360 -3.23 -19.16 -12.91
C ALA A 360 -2.62 -17.85 -13.45
N SER A 361 -2.29 -16.89 -12.60
CA SER A 361 -1.64 -15.64 -12.97
C SER A 361 -0.27 -15.89 -13.61
N HIS A 362 0.53 -16.77 -13.01
CA HIS A 362 1.83 -17.17 -13.55
C HIS A 362 1.70 -17.89 -14.90
N HIS A 363 0.77 -18.84 -15.02
CA HIS A 363 0.54 -19.56 -16.30
C HIS A 363 0.06 -18.62 -17.41
N ASN A 364 -0.83 -17.69 -17.08
CA ASN A 364 -1.37 -16.75 -18.06
C ASN A 364 -0.30 -15.82 -18.63
N ILE A 365 0.63 -15.29 -17.79
CA ILE A 365 1.71 -14.45 -18.31
C ILE A 365 2.70 -15.23 -19.17
N GLN A 366 2.97 -16.50 -18.87
CA GLN A 366 3.79 -17.34 -19.70
C GLN A 366 3.14 -17.56 -21.07
N THR A 367 1.85 -17.89 -21.10
CA THR A 367 1.09 -18.07 -22.33
C THR A 367 1.05 -16.80 -23.17
N LEU A 368 0.74 -15.66 -22.55
CA LEU A 368 0.74 -14.35 -23.20
C LEU A 368 2.12 -14.03 -23.79
N THR A 369 3.17 -14.18 -23.01
CA THR A 369 4.56 -13.90 -23.44
C THR A 369 4.95 -14.75 -24.62
N GLN A 370 4.62 -16.05 -24.60
CA GLN A 370 4.89 -16.96 -25.72
C GLN A 370 4.17 -16.53 -27.00
N GLN A 371 2.89 -16.13 -26.89
CA GLN A 371 2.11 -15.71 -28.06
C GLN A 371 2.59 -14.37 -28.62
N VAL A 372 2.78 -13.36 -27.78
CA VAL A 372 3.20 -12.02 -28.25
C VAL A 372 4.62 -12.01 -28.80
N SER A 373 5.50 -12.89 -28.31
CA SER A 373 6.88 -13.02 -28.82
C SER A 373 6.95 -13.62 -30.25
N GLN A 374 5.85 -14.17 -30.76
CA GLN A 374 5.75 -14.60 -32.16
C GLN A 374 5.45 -13.44 -33.11
N ILE A 375 5.05 -12.28 -32.58
CA ILE A 375 4.75 -11.09 -33.37
C ILE A 375 6.09 -10.45 -33.81
N ALA A 376 6.27 -10.23 -35.13
CA ALA A 376 7.48 -9.61 -35.65
C ALA A 376 7.69 -8.22 -35.02
N GLY A 377 8.86 -7.99 -34.42
CA GLY A 377 9.20 -6.73 -33.75
C GLY A 377 8.82 -6.64 -32.31
N VAL A 378 8.29 -7.71 -31.69
CA VAL A 378 8.05 -7.82 -30.26
C VAL A 378 9.06 -8.82 -29.67
N LYS A 379 9.72 -8.44 -28.57
CA LYS A 379 10.59 -9.35 -27.83
C LYS A 379 10.53 -9.08 -26.33
N ARG A 380 10.71 -10.13 -25.54
CA ARG A 380 10.93 -10.02 -24.11
C ARG A 380 12.28 -9.35 -23.84
N VAL A 381 12.32 -8.42 -22.85
CA VAL A 381 13.54 -7.65 -22.54
C VAL A 381 14.47 -8.43 -21.64
N PHE A 382 13.97 -9.00 -20.55
CA PHE A 382 14.78 -9.67 -19.53
C PHE A 382 14.60 -11.18 -19.57
N ASP A 383 15.72 -11.91 -19.58
CA ASP A 383 15.74 -13.37 -19.52
C ASP A 383 15.82 -13.86 -18.07
N ASN A 384 14.68 -13.90 -17.40
CA ASN A 384 14.57 -14.34 -16.01
C ASN A 384 13.21 -15.01 -15.75
N VAL A 385 13.09 -15.72 -14.64
CA VAL A 385 11.80 -16.19 -14.13
C VAL A 385 10.98 -14.98 -13.69
N VAL A 386 9.71 -14.95 -14.11
CA VAL A 386 8.76 -13.88 -13.75
C VAL A 386 7.55 -14.45 -13.05
N PHE A 387 6.83 -13.65 -12.30
CA PHE A 387 5.59 -14.10 -11.65
C PHE A 387 4.37 -13.91 -12.56
N HIS A 388 3.91 -12.67 -12.79
CA HIS A 388 2.69 -12.38 -13.55
C HIS A 388 2.82 -11.16 -14.48
N GLU A 389 4.01 -10.65 -14.64
CA GLU A 389 4.31 -9.47 -15.45
C GLU A 389 5.63 -9.65 -16.20
N VAL A 390 5.72 -9.07 -17.40
CA VAL A 390 6.93 -9.08 -18.22
C VAL A 390 7.14 -7.72 -18.89
N VAL A 391 8.38 -7.39 -19.17
CA VAL A 391 8.73 -6.21 -19.97
C VAL A 391 8.93 -6.64 -21.42
N LEU A 392 8.17 -6.02 -22.31
CA LEU A 392 8.28 -6.24 -23.77
C LEU A 392 8.89 -5.02 -24.45
N GLN A 393 9.77 -5.26 -25.39
CA GLN A 393 10.29 -4.24 -26.30
C GLN A 393 9.59 -4.35 -27.64
N LEU A 394 9.14 -3.22 -28.16
CA LEU A 394 8.58 -3.09 -29.49
C LEU A 394 9.62 -2.42 -30.43
N ASN A 395 9.58 -2.73 -31.74
CA ASN A 395 10.37 -2.07 -32.74
C ASN A 395 9.77 -0.72 -33.21
N GLN A 396 8.72 -0.26 -32.57
CA GLN A 396 8.02 0.99 -32.86
C GLN A 396 7.66 1.70 -31.55
N PRO A 397 7.34 3.00 -31.57
CA PRO A 397 6.89 3.73 -30.37
C PRO A 397 5.67 3.07 -29.71
N VAL A 398 5.66 2.99 -28.39
CA VAL A 398 4.60 2.34 -27.62
C VAL A 398 3.29 3.14 -27.63
N ALA A 399 3.36 4.46 -27.55
CA ALA A 399 2.16 5.31 -27.42
C ALA A 399 1.10 5.12 -28.53
N PRO A 400 1.45 5.04 -29.84
CA PRO A 400 0.45 4.74 -30.89
C PRO A 400 -0.17 3.34 -30.75
N VAL A 401 0.59 2.36 -30.25
CA VAL A 401 0.07 1.00 -30.02
C VAL A 401 -0.96 1.03 -28.89
N LEU A 402 -0.63 1.66 -27.77
CA LEU A 402 -1.55 1.79 -26.63
C LEU A 402 -2.82 2.55 -27.02
N ALA A 403 -2.70 3.66 -27.76
CA ALA A 403 -3.86 4.40 -28.26
C ALA A 403 -4.77 3.50 -29.11
N LYS A 404 -4.19 2.70 -30.02
CA LYS A 404 -4.97 1.79 -30.86
C LYS A 404 -5.63 0.67 -30.05
N MET A 405 -4.96 0.14 -29.04
CA MET A 405 -5.55 -0.89 -28.16
C MET A 405 -6.69 -0.36 -27.31
N ALA A 406 -6.67 0.92 -26.94
CA ALA A 406 -7.74 1.55 -26.21
C ALA A 406 -9.01 1.81 -27.07
N GLU A 407 -8.90 1.72 -28.40
CA GLU A 407 -10.03 1.85 -29.34
C GLU A 407 -10.75 0.49 -29.58
N LEU A 408 -10.13 -0.64 -29.19
CA LEU A 408 -10.67 -2.00 -29.37
C LEU A 408 -11.51 -2.45 -28.16
#